data_440ec0cd1609f9ea493dfd774ec30084
#
_entry.id   440ec0cd1609f9ea493dfd774ec30084
#
_cell.length_a   1.000
_cell.length_b   1.000
_cell.length_c   1.000
_cell.angle_alpha   90.00
_cell.angle_beta   90.00
_cell.angle_gamma   90.00
#
_symmetry.space_group_name_H-M   'P 1'
#
loop_
_entity.id
_entity.type
_entity.pdbx_description
1 polymer ?
#
loop_
_entity_poly.entity_id
_entity_poly.type
_entity_poly.pdbx_seq_one_letter_code
_entity_poly.pdbx_strand_id
1 'polypeptide(L)'
;MKKVILSIVSIIMVSFAADAKKENKAVTYNENGEIIKTGINLGPLPVVAFDADRGFQFGALLNLYNFGNGDTYPNPKSQWYIEASAYTKESAINSYKFIVNYDNKTLIPGVRMSICTGYYKDAALDFYGFNGYQSNYDMSLIEDNLFFSDDKSGENLAEKFENKGKLPKGFYRHGRDLIKIKADFTGEILKNFYWEAGYSFSWTKIQSFIPKGYTVFPGANIGSDYIGTSLYDLYKDWGIIPEDEANGGVVSALKAGLMYDSRNVENNPTEGIWAEAHVIAAPKWLGTSHSQYKYSATFRQYVPIIDEGKLTFAYRIAYQGTIDNSAPWYTMPFYTNMGIKADNDAFGGYRTVRGLMLNRVQGLDVGFYNAELRWKFIDFKLWKQNIAFALSAFTDGAHVFRGYDMSFTDEAKAKLLLKDPVTGVAKAALYDKFVFDRKDGFHASAGAGLRFIMNQNFIVAFEYARCFNKQDGSGAFYINTGFLF
;
A
#
# COMPACT_ATOMS: atom_id res chain seq x y z
N MET A 1 -19.62 11.79 -11.64
CA MET A 1 -19.89 11.36 -10.27
C MET A 1 -21.29 10.73 -10.09
N LYS A 2 -22.43 11.44 -10.33
CA LYS A 2 -23.79 10.84 -10.14
C LYS A 2 -24.02 9.52 -10.89
N LYS A 3 -23.58 9.37 -12.14
CA LYS A 3 -23.73 8.12 -12.91
C LYS A 3 -22.85 6.97 -12.37
N VAL A 4 -21.67 7.26 -11.84
CA VAL A 4 -20.77 6.26 -11.24
C VAL A 4 -21.33 5.75 -9.91
N ILE A 5 -21.85 6.64 -9.06
CA ILE A 5 -22.52 6.27 -7.81
C ILE A 5 -23.77 5.42 -8.10
N LEU A 6 -24.57 5.79 -9.12
CA LEU A 6 -25.75 5.03 -9.52
C LEU A 6 -25.39 3.63 -10.04
N SER A 7 -24.28 3.50 -10.79
CA SER A 7 -23.78 2.20 -11.27
C SER A 7 -23.29 1.31 -10.11
N ILE A 8 -22.58 1.87 -9.14
CA ILE A 8 -22.14 1.13 -7.94
C ILE A 8 -23.33 0.65 -7.13
N VAL A 9 -24.34 1.50 -6.92
CA VAL A 9 -25.59 1.14 -6.23
C VAL A 9 -26.35 0.06 -7.00
N SER A 10 -26.43 0.14 -8.33
CA SER A 10 -27.11 -0.86 -9.17
C SER A 10 -26.41 -2.23 -9.13
N ILE A 11 -25.08 -2.26 -9.05
CA ILE A 11 -24.29 -3.50 -9.03
C ILE A 11 -24.31 -4.13 -7.64
N ILE A 12 -24.32 -3.32 -6.58
CA ILE A 12 -24.62 -3.80 -5.22
C ILE A 12 -26.02 -4.47 -5.21
N MET A 13 -27.02 -3.89 -5.87
CA MET A 13 -28.35 -4.48 -5.99
C MET A 13 -28.38 -5.82 -6.78
N VAL A 14 -27.56 -5.99 -7.80
CA VAL A 14 -27.48 -7.25 -8.56
C VAL A 14 -26.87 -8.37 -7.73
N SER A 15 -25.88 -8.08 -6.87
CA SER A 15 -25.33 -9.05 -5.91
C SER A 15 -26.40 -9.55 -4.92
N PHE A 16 -27.32 -8.70 -4.52
CA PHE A 16 -28.45 -9.04 -3.65
C PHE A 16 -29.45 -9.98 -4.35
N ALA A 17 -29.68 -9.82 -5.66
CA ALA A 17 -30.65 -10.65 -6.40
C ALA A 17 -30.18 -12.10 -6.58
N ALA A 18 -28.87 -12.35 -6.61
CA ALA A 18 -28.32 -13.70 -6.72
C ALA A 18 -28.51 -14.55 -5.45
N ASP A 19 -28.50 -13.92 -4.28
CA ASP A 19 -28.70 -14.61 -2.97
C ASP A 19 -30.21 -14.85 -2.67
N ALA A 20 -31.11 -14.08 -3.27
CA ALA A 20 -32.56 -14.17 -3.02
C ALA A 20 -33.23 -15.46 -3.55
N LYS A 21 -32.53 -16.24 -4.36
CA LYS A 21 -33.05 -17.47 -5.00
C LYS A 21 -32.76 -18.77 -4.24
N LYS A 22 -32.10 -18.72 -3.06
CA LYS A 22 -31.83 -19.90 -2.22
C LYS A 22 -32.88 -20.10 -1.14
N GLU A 23 -33.34 -21.37 -1.08
CA GLU A 23 -34.30 -22.00 -0.17
C GLU A 23 -34.65 -21.30 1.15
N ASN A 24 -35.91 -21.39 1.57
CA ASN A 24 -36.48 -21.00 2.86
C ASN A 24 -35.83 -21.76 4.05
N LYS A 25 -34.54 -21.55 4.31
CA LYS A 25 -33.96 -21.96 5.57
C LYS A 25 -34.38 -20.97 6.68
N ALA A 26 -34.75 -21.51 7.84
CA ALA A 26 -35.08 -20.72 9.00
C ALA A 26 -33.89 -19.75 9.30
N VAL A 27 -34.21 -18.47 9.49
CA VAL A 27 -33.20 -17.45 9.80
C VAL A 27 -32.87 -17.54 11.28
N THR A 28 -31.61 -17.78 11.61
CA THR A 28 -31.12 -17.79 13.00
C THR A 28 -30.45 -16.45 13.31
N TYR A 29 -30.64 -15.96 14.53
CA TYR A 29 -30.10 -14.69 15.01
C TYR A 29 -29.09 -14.94 16.12
N ASN A 30 -28.05 -14.10 16.19
CA ASN A 30 -27.13 -14.06 17.34
C ASN A 30 -27.73 -13.22 18.48
N GLU A 31 -27.01 -13.13 19.60
CA GLU A 31 -27.41 -12.35 20.79
C GLU A 31 -27.63 -10.86 20.49
N ASN A 32 -26.88 -10.31 19.52
CA ASN A 32 -27.03 -8.92 19.04
C ASN A 32 -28.15 -8.77 17.99
N GLY A 33 -28.96 -9.81 17.79
CA GLY A 33 -30.05 -9.80 16.82
C GLY A 33 -29.64 -9.78 15.37
N GLU A 34 -28.38 -10.06 15.02
CA GLU A 34 -27.91 -10.16 13.64
C GLU A 34 -28.22 -11.53 13.04
N ILE A 35 -28.46 -11.55 11.74
CA ILE A 35 -28.69 -12.79 10.98
C ILE A 35 -27.39 -13.57 10.87
N ILE A 36 -27.34 -14.78 11.46
CA ILE A 36 -26.19 -15.69 11.35
C ILE A 36 -26.10 -16.23 9.91
N LYS A 37 -24.92 -16.09 9.30
CA LYS A 37 -24.63 -16.68 7.99
C LYS A 37 -24.07 -18.09 8.14
N THR A 38 -24.48 -18.96 7.23
CA THR A 38 -24.03 -20.36 7.16
C THR A 38 -23.58 -20.71 5.74
N GLY A 39 -22.76 -21.76 5.61
CA GLY A 39 -22.27 -22.25 4.32
C GLY A 39 -21.33 -21.27 3.63
N ILE A 40 -21.31 -21.33 2.31
CA ILE A 40 -20.48 -20.47 1.47
C ILE A 40 -21.29 -19.23 1.06
N ASN A 41 -20.75 -18.06 1.35
CA ASN A 41 -21.29 -16.76 0.96
C ASN A 41 -20.35 -16.10 -0.04
N LEU A 42 -20.92 -15.62 -1.15
CA LEU A 42 -20.19 -14.98 -2.25
C LEU A 42 -20.40 -13.47 -2.20
N GLY A 43 -19.33 -12.72 -2.37
CA GLY A 43 -19.35 -11.27 -2.50
C GLY A 43 -18.61 -10.84 -3.78
N PRO A 44 -19.21 -11.05 -4.99
CA PRO A 44 -18.62 -10.51 -6.21
C PRO A 44 -18.85 -9.01 -6.26
N LEU A 45 -17.81 -8.26 -6.66
CA LEU A 45 -17.87 -6.81 -6.81
C LEU A 45 -17.09 -6.37 -8.04
N PRO A 46 -17.58 -5.36 -8.75
CA PRO A 46 -16.72 -4.60 -9.63
C PRO A 46 -15.75 -3.77 -8.76
N VAL A 47 -14.52 -3.75 -9.17
CA VAL A 47 -13.58 -2.77 -8.66
C VAL A 47 -13.76 -1.50 -9.47
N VAL A 48 -14.28 -0.46 -8.83
CA VAL A 48 -14.36 0.89 -9.38
C VAL A 48 -13.89 1.81 -8.26
N ALA A 49 -12.65 2.22 -8.35
CA ALA A 49 -12.03 3.07 -7.33
C ALA A 49 -11.29 4.23 -8.00
N PHE A 50 -11.09 5.28 -7.28
CA PHE A 50 -10.18 6.34 -7.65
C PHE A 50 -9.16 6.50 -6.52
N ASP A 51 -7.91 6.39 -6.89
CA ASP A 51 -6.76 6.63 -6.03
C ASP A 51 -6.00 7.81 -6.64
N ALA A 52 -5.79 8.87 -5.86
CA ALA A 52 -5.08 10.05 -6.34
C ALA A 52 -3.67 9.72 -6.83
N ASP A 53 -3.05 8.69 -6.25
CA ASP A 53 -1.69 8.26 -6.57
C ASP A 53 -1.62 7.36 -7.82
N ARG A 54 -2.69 6.55 -8.09
CA ARG A 54 -2.72 5.54 -9.17
C ARG A 54 -3.75 5.83 -10.26
N GLY A 55 -4.59 6.84 -10.07
CA GLY A 55 -5.66 7.20 -10.99
C GLY A 55 -6.92 6.35 -10.81
N PHE A 56 -7.70 6.22 -11.88
CA PHE A 56 -8.92 5.44 -11.88
C PHE A 56 -8.60 3.94 -11.98
N GLN A 57 -9.11 3.16 -11.03
CA GLN A 57 -9.00 1.71 -10.98
C GLN A 57 -10.32 1.07 -11.43
N PHE A 58 -10.24 0.07 -12.28
CA PHE A 58 -11.37 -0.75 -12.68
C PHE A 58 -10.99 -2.22 -12.77
N GLY A 59 -11.94 -3.10 -12.51
CA GLY A 59 -11.71 -4.53 -12.48
C GLY A 59 -12.84 -5.30 -11.82
N ALA A 60 -12.51 -6.47 -11.30
CA ALA A 60 -13.42 -7.29 -10.53
C ALA A 60 -12.73 -7.88 -9.31
N LEU A 61 -13.46 -8.04 -8.22
CA LEU A 61 -13.03 -8.81 -7.06
C LEU A 61 -14.12 -9.79 -6.63
N LEU A 62 -13.69 -10.88 -6.02
CA LEU A 62 -14.55 -11.91 -5.47
C LEU A 62 -14.08 -12.22 -4.04
N ASN A 63 -14.98 -12.01 -3.08
CA ASN A 63 -14.86 -12.55 -1.75
C ASN A 63 -15.66 -13.81 -1.60
N LEU A 64 -15.07 -14.86 -1.05
CA LEU A 64 -15.72 -16.12 -0.70
C LEU A 64 -15.54 -16.32 0.81
N TYR A 65 -16.62 -16.40 1.54
CA TYR A 65 -16.62 -16.66 2.99
C TYR A 65 -17.30 -17.99 3.27
N ASN A 66 -16.60 -18.90 3.95
CA ASN A 66 -17.19 -20.14 4.42
C ASN A 66 -17.43 -20.06 5.93
N PHE A 67 -18.70 -20.01 6.33
CA PHE A 67 -19.11 -19.95 7.74
C PHE A 67 -19.44 -21.35 8.31
N GLY A 68 -19.41 -22.42 7.48
CA GLY A 68 -19.80 -23.76 7.92
C GLY A 68 -21.24 -23.78 8.43
N ASN A 69 -21.45 -24.25 9.66
CA ASN A 69 -22.74 -24.25 10.35
C ASN A 69 -23.11 -22.88 10.99
N GLY A 70 -22.22 -21.89 10.95
CA GLY A 70 -22.47 -20.54 11.46
C GLY A 70 -22.04 -20.33 12.93
N ASP A 71 -21.46 -21.32 13.58
CA ASP A 71 -21.03 -21.27 14.99
C ASP A 71 -19.99 -20.19 15.28
N THR A 72 -19.19 -19.82 14.28
CA THR A 72 -18.13 -18.79 14.41
C THR A 72 -18.53 -17.44 13.85
N TYR A 73 -19.78 -17.27 13.36
CA TYR A 73 -20.23 -15.99 12.80
C TYR A 73 -20.06 -14.85 13.86
N PRO A 74 -19.54 -13.67 13.46
CA PRO A 74 -19.27 -13.19 12.10
C PRO A 74 -17.90 -13.60 11.51
N ASN A 75 -17.08 -14.36 12.22
CA ASN A 75 -15.76 -14.76 11.76
C ASN A 75 -15.86 -16.02 10.87
N PRO A 76 -15.45 -15.99 9.58
CA PRO A 76 -15.50 -17.16 8.72
C PRO A 76 -14.46 -18.21 9.12
N LYS A 77 -14.74 -19.50 8.88
CA LYS A 77 -13.79 -20.61 9.04
C LYS A 77 -12.71 -20.60 7.97
N SER A 78 -13.08 -20.19 6.76
CA SER A 78 -12.12 -19.92 5.68
C SER A 78 -12.63 -18.84 4.75
N GLN A 79 -11.70 -18.16 4.08
CA GLN A 79 -12.04 -17.11 3.13
C GLN A 79 -11.05 -17.05 1.97
N TRP A 80 -11.57 -16.62 0.81
CA TRP A 80 -10.78 -16.28 -0.37
C TRP A 80 -11.02 -14.84 -0.75
N TYR A 81 -9.97 -14.17 -1.19
CA TYR A 81 -10.02 -12.88 -1.85
C TYR A 81 -9.30 -13.01 -3.19
N ILE A 82 -10.00 -12.75 -4.27
CA ILE A 82 -9.47 -12.78 -5.63
C ILE A 82 -9.76 -11.44 -6.27
N GLU A 83 -8.74 -10.76 -6.79
CA GLU A 83 -8.89 -9.47 -7.46
C GLU A 83 -8.07 -9.43 -8.74
N ALA A 84 -8.69 -8.94 -9.82
CA ALA A 84 -8.01 -8.55 -11.05
C ALA A 84 -8.45 -7.12 -11.41
N SER A 85 -7.51 -6.20 -11.47
CA SER A 85 -7.81 -4.80 -11.76
C SER A 85 -6.69 -4.10 -12.51
N ALA A 86 -7.04 -3.03 -13.22
CA ALA A 86 -6.15 -2.17 -13.97
C ALA A 86 -6.32 -0.71 -13.55
N TYR A 87 -5.30 0.12 -13.80
CA TYR A 87 -5.24 1.53 -13.43
C TYR A 87 -4.98 2.40 -14.64
N THR A 88 -5.56 3.62 -14.62
CA THR A 88 -5.47 4.57 -15.73
C THR A 88 -4.59 5.77 -15.42
N LYS A 89 -3.55 5.61 -14.61
CA LYS A 89 -2.58 6.70 -14.42
C LYS A 89 -2.00 7.09 -15.78
N GLU A 90 -1.83 8.39 -16.04
CA GLU A 90 -1.33 8.93 -17.30
C GLU A 90 -2.20 8.62 -18.52
N SER A 91 -3.51 8.45 -18.33
CA SER A 91 -4.48 8.19 -19.41
C SER A 91 -4.18 6.93 -20.25
N ALA A 92 -3.38 6.01 -19.74
CA ALA A 92 -3.07 4.74 -20.36
C ALA A 92 -3.31 3.58 -19.40
N ILE A 93 -3.86 2.47 -19.89
CA ILE A 93 -3.98 1.22 -19.14
C ILE A 93 -2.66 0.49 -19.27
N ASN A 94 -1.72 0.79 -18.40
CA ASN A 94 -0.39 0.19 -18.40
C ASN A 94 0.04 -0.37 -17.03
N SER A 95 -0.80 -0.17 -16.03
CA SER A 95 -0.62 -0.70 -14.68
C SER A 95 -1.78 -1.63 -14.32
N TYR A 96 -1.49 -2.75 -13.70
CA TYR A 96 -2.50 -3.74 -13.32
C TYR A 96 -2.01 -4.58 -12.14
N LYS A 97 -2.98 -5.19 -11.44
CA LYS A 97 -2.68 -6.16 -10.37
C LYS A 97 -3.59 -7.38 -10.46
N PHE A 98 -3.04 -8.50 -10.04
CA PHE A 98 -3.76 -9.74 -9.82
C PHE A 98 -3.40 -10.27 -8.44
N ILE A 99 -4.40 -10.52 -7.60
CA ILE A 99 -4.23 -10.94 -6.20
C ILE A 99 -5.09 -12.16 -5.93
N VAL A 100 -4.51 -13.15 -5.25
CA VAL A 100 -5.25 -14.30 -4.69
C VAL A 100 -4.78 -14.51 -3.27
N ASN A 101 -5.70 -14.33 -2.32
CA ASN A 101 -5.43 -14.59 -0.90
C ASN A 101 -6.37 -15.68 -0.40
N TYR A 102 -5.86 -16.59 0.39
CA TYR A 102 -6.57 -17.66 1.06
C TYR A 102 -6.25 -17.66 2.54
N ASP A 103 -7.27 -17.81 3.37
CA ASP A 103 -7.13 -17.93 4.82
C ASP A 103 -8.02 -19.08 5.33
N ASN A 104 -7.47 -19.90 6.20
CA ASN A 104 -8.18 -21.03 6.76
C ASN A 104 -7.75 -21.29 8.20
N LYS A 105 -8.75 -21.38 9.09
CA LYS A 105 -8.57 -21.61 10.54
C LYS A 105 -8.74 -23.07 10.94
N THR A 106 -9.16 -23.92 10.02
CA THR A 106 -9.61 -25.29 10.34
C THR A 106 -8.88 -26.38 9.55
N LEU A 107 -8.05 -26.02 8.56
CA LEU A 107 -7.35 -26.99 7.72
C LEU A 107 -6.33 -27.79 8.52
N ILE A 108 -5.61 -27.14 9.42
CA ILE A 108 -4.67 -27.74 10.35
C ILE A 108 -5.23 -27.50 11.75
N PRO A 109 -5.52 -28.55 12.55
CA PRO A 109 -6.05 -28.38 13.91
C PRO A 109 -5.17 -27.47 14.77
N GLY A 110 -5.75 -26.41 15.34
CA GLY A 110 -5.07 -25.44 16.19
C GLY A 110 -4.15 -24.45 15.47
N VAL A 111 -4.08 -24.50 14.13
CA VAL A 111 -3.23 -23.61 13.34
C VAL A 111 -4.04 -22.94 12.23
N ARG A 112 -4.05 -21.62 12.23
CA ARG A 112 -4.52 -20.80 11.10
C ARG A 112 -3.44 -20.73 10.04
N MET A 113 -3.80 -20.94 8.79
CA MET A 113 -2.93 -20.82 7.64
C MET A 113 -3.44 -19.69 6.74
N SER A 114 -2.56 -18.79 6.34
CA SER A 114 -2.85 -17.71 5.39
C SER A 114 -1.85 -17.74 4.25
N ILE A 115 -2.34 -17.78 3.02
CA ILE A 115 -1.53 -17.70 1.80
C ILE A 115 -1.95 -16.45 1.04
N CYS A 116 -1.00 -15.58 0.70
CA CYS A 116 -1.23 -14.39 -0.09
C CYS A 116 -0.31 -14.40 -1.30
N THR A 117 -0.88 -14.19 -2.48
CA THR A 117 -0.13 -14.10 -3.72
C THR A 117 -0.54 -12.83 -4.47
N GLY A 118 0.40 -12.20 -5.15
CA GLY A 118 0.10 -11.02 -5.93
C GLY A 118 1.11 -10.79 -7.04
N TYR A 119 0.61 -10.37 -8.19
CA TYR A 119 1.40 -9.78 -9.26
C TYR A 119 0.94 -8.35 -9.48
N TYR A 120 1.89 -7.43 -9.50
CA TYR A 120 1.67 -6.00 -9.65
C TYR A 120 2.58 -5.49 -10.77
N LYS A 121 1.99 -4.78 -11.71
CA LYS A 121 2.70 -3.98 -12.69
C LYS A 121 2.32 -2.52 -12.49
N ASP A 122 3.29 -1.72 -12.08
CA ASP A 122 3.16 -0.29 -11.91
C ASP A 122 4.05 0.40 -12.95
N ALA A 123 3.46 0.91 -14.01
CA ALA A 123 4.23 1.58 -15.07
C ALA A 123 4.69 2.99 -14.65
N ALA A 124 4.05 3.58 -13.64
CA ALA A 124 4.30 4.92 -13.16
C ALA A 124 4.13 4.99 -11.64
N LEU A 125 4.97 4.27 -10.89
CA LEU A 125 4.97 4.30 -9.42
C LEU A 125 5.70 5.55 -8.93
N ASP A 126 5.13 6.20 -7.94
CA ASP A 126 5.71 7.43 -7.39
C ASP A 126 6.99 7.14 -6.60
N PHE A 127 7.98 8.00 -6.80
CA PHE A 127 9.26 7.99 -6.11
C PHE A 127 9.67 9.43 -5.77
N TYR A 128 9.68 9.75 -4.50
CA TYR A 128 9.98 11.10 -3.98
C TYR A 128 11.34 11.16 -3.28
N GLY A 129 12.20 10.15 -3.46
CA GLY A 129 13.46 9.99 -2.74
C GLY A 129 13.26 9.39 -1.36
N PHE A 130 14.28 9.46 -0.52
CA PHE A 130 14.33 8.84 0.80
C PHE A 130 14.26 9.88 1.92
N ASN A 131 14.06 9.40 3.15
CA ASN A 131 14.14 10.16 4.39
C ASN A 131 13.15 11.33 4.49
N GLY A 132 11.92 11.13 3.98
CA GLY A 132 10.85 12.10 4.15
C GLY A 132 11.22 13.49 3.63
N TYR A 133 11.21 14.51 4.52
CA TYR A 133 11.51 15.89 4.13
C TYR A 133 12.99 16.19 3.79
N GLN A 134 13.89 15.23 3.95
CA GLN A 134 15.24 15.35 3.40
C GLN A 134 15.20 15.35 1.87
N SER A 135 14.19 14.68 1.27
CA SER A 135 13.93 14.70 -0.16
C SER A 135 12.82 15.70 -0.49
N ASN A 136 13.13 16.65 -1.36
CA ASN A 136 12.20 17.70 -1.75
C ASN A 136 11.17 17.23 -2.75
N TYR A 137 9.91 17.62 -2.50
CA TYR A 137 8.84 17.49 -3.46
C TYR A 137 8.29 18.88 -3.81
N ASP A 138 8.37 19.25 -5.08
CA ASP A 138 7.88 20.53 -5.59
C ASP A 138 7.19 20.34 -6.94
N MET A 139 5.86 20.28 -6.91
CA MET A 139 5.04 20.18 -8.12
C MET A 139 5.06 21.44 -8.98
N SER A 140 5.46 22.58 -8.43
CA SER A 140 5.54 23.82 -9.22
C SER A 140 6.63 23.75 -10.29
N LEU A 141 7.59 22.85 -10.13
CA LEU A 141 8.65 22.61 -11.09
C LEU A 141 8.22 21.68 -12.23
N ILE A 142 7.11 20.95 -12.09
CA ILE A 142 6.66 19.98 -13.10
C ILE A 142 5.79 20.66 -14.15
N GLU A 143 6.05 20.38 -15.41
CA GLU A 143 5.24 20.81 -16.54
C GLU A 143 4.63 19.57 -17.24
N ASP A 144 3.29 19.53 -17.30
CA ASP A 144 2.54 18.36 -17.75
C ASP A 144 2.81 17.97 -19.22
N ASN A 145 3.12 18.93 -20.06
CA ASN A 145 3.36 18.72 -21.49
C ASN A 145 4.85 18.71 -21.84
N LEU A 146 5.72 18.83 -20.85
CA LEU A 146 7.15 18.79 -21.08
C LEU A 146 7.60 17.33 -21.12
N PHE A 147 8.09 16.91 -22.26
CA PHE A 147 8.82 15.66 -22.44
C PHE A 147 10.23 16.04 -22.91
N PHE A 148 11.24 15.61 -22.17
CA PHE A 148 12.58 15.65 -22.71
C PHE A 148 12.68 14.48 -23.70
N SER A 149 12.34 14.77 -24.96
CA SER A 149 12.66 13.84 -26.04
C SER A 149 14.15 13.87 -26.26
N ASP A 150 14.71 12.77 -26.77
CA ASP A 150 15.94 12.72 -27.51
C ASP A 150 15.94 13.79 -28.59
N ASP A 151 16.30 14.98 -28.24
CA ASP A 151 16.78 15.86 -29.24
C ASP A 151 18.29 15.61 -29.33
N LYS A 152 18.77 15.62 -30.52
CA LYS A 152 20.20 15.44 -30.85
C LYS A 152 21.09 16.57 -30.32
N SER A 153 20.59 17.34 -29.34
CA SER A 153 21.28 18.50 -28.76
C SER A 153 22.40 18.10 -27.80
N GLY A 154 22.35 16.88 -27.27
CA GLY A 154 23.31 16.39 -26.27
C GLY A 154 23.14 16.97 -24.89
N GLU A 155 22.14 17.83 -24.65
CA GLU A 155 21.85 18.44 -23.35
C GLU A 155 21.41 17.37 -22.32
N ASN A 156 22.01 17.36 -21.15
CA ASN A 156 21.58 16.53 -20.05
C ASN A 156 20.38 17.14 -19.29
N LEU A 157 19.82 16.39 -18.32
CA LEU A 157 18.62 16.85 -17.55
C LEU A 157 18.86 18.15 -16.80
N ALA A 158 20.06 18.36 -16.21
CA ALA A 158 20.38 19.56 -15.47
C ALA A 158 20.40 20.80 -16.38
N GLU A 159 21.00 20.66 -17.55
CA GLU A 159 21.05 21.73 -18.58
C GLU A 159 19.66 22.08 -19.09
N LYS A 160 18.84 21.06 -19.41
CA LYS A 160 17.45 21.28 -19.82
C LYS A 160 16.61 21.96 -18.74
N PHE A 161 16.87 21.61 -17.46
CA PHE A 161 16.20 22.27 -16.34
C PHE A 161 16.64 23.73 -16.20
N GLU A 162 17.94 24.03 -16.29
CA GLU A 162 18.44 25.40 -16.20
C GLU A 162 17.87 26.28 -17.33
N ASN A 163 17.80 25.76 -18.53
CA ASN A 163 17.28 26.47 -19.68
C ASN A 163 15.77 26.75 -19.61
N LYS A 164 14.99 25.82 -19.03
CA LYS A 164 13.52 25.90 -18.98
C LYS A 164 12.94 26.21 -17.62
N GLY A 165 13.67 25.99 -16.53
CA GLY A 165 13.21 26.13 -15.15
C GLY A 165 12.12 25.12 -14.76
N LYS A 166 11.90 24.07 -15.59
CA LYS A 166 10.85 23.07 -15.44
C LYS A 166 11.37 21.66 -15.66
N LEU A 167 10.69 20.70 -15.05
CA LEU A 167 10.98 19.26 -15.14
C LEU A 167 9.86 18.53 -15.85
N PRO A 168 10.15 17.40 -16.50
CA PRO A 168 9.13 16.65 -17.24
C PRO A 168 8.11 16.02 -16.29
N LYS A 169 6.90 15.85 -16.81
CA LYS A 169 5.89 14.99 -16.20
C LYS A 169 6.48 13.59 -15.99
N GLY A 170 6.34 13.03 -14.82
CA GLY A 170 6.94 11.73 -14.50
C GLY A 170 8.33 11.81 -13.88
N PHE A 171 8.85 13.02 -13.63
CA PHE A 171 10.11 13.20 -12.90
C PHE A 171 10.12 12.42 -11.57
N TYR A 172 9.03 12.42 -10.83
CA TYR A 172 8.87 11.67 -9.58
C TYR A 172 8.33 10.25 -9.80
N ARG A 173 8.75 9.53 -10.85
CA ARG A 173 8.21 8.21 -11.17
C ARG A 173 9.26 7.23 -11.65
N HIS A 174 9.00 5.95 -11.39
CA HIS A 174 9.69 4.81 -11.99
C HIS A 174 8.70 3.70 -12.33
N GLY A 175 9.11 2.74 -13.16
CA GLY A 175 8.35 1.52 -13.43
C GLY A 175 8.71 0.41 -12.44
N ARG A 176 7.72 -0.44 -12.07
CA ARG A 176 7.94 -1.62 -11.22
C ARG A 176 7.10 -2.80 -11.67
N ASP A 177 7.73 -3.96 -11.81
CA ASP A 177 7.06 -5.26 -11.81
C ASP A 177 7.34 -5.94 -10.47
N LEU A 178 6.32 -6.50 -9.82
CA LEU A 178 6.43 -7.09 -8.49
C LEU A 178 5.61 -8.37 -8.40
N ILE A 179 6.26 -9.47 -8.04
CA ILE A 179 5.62 -10.71 -7.61
C ILE A 179 5.80 -10.84 -6.11
N LYS A 180 4.72 -11.16 -5.40
CA LYS A 180 4.74 -11.46 -3.96
C LYS A 180 4.03 -12.78 -3.69
N ILE A 181 4.64 -13.60 -2.86
CA ILE A 181 4.03 -14.83 -2.32
C ILE A 181 4.39 -14.88 -0.84
N LYS A 182 3.40 -15.10 0.01
CA LYS A 182 3.66 -15.38 1.43
C LYS A 182 2.75 -16.50 1.95
N ALA A 183 3.27 -17.28 2.88
CA ALA A 183 2.53 -18.26 3.63
C ALA A 183 2.82 -18.05 5.12
N ASP A 184 1.79 -17.76 5.88
CA ASP A 184 1.88 -17.45 7.31
C ASP A 184 1.03 -18.44 8.10
N PHE A 185 1.54 -18.85 9.24
CA PHE A 185 0.93 -19.78 10.18
C PHE A 185 0.85 -19.11 11.54
N THR A 186 -0.30 -19.28 12.20
CA THR A 186 -0.54 -18.72 13.53
C THR A 186 -1.18 -19.79 14.39
N GLY A 187 -0.63 -20.05 15.57
CA GLY A 187 -1.15 -21.05 16.51
C GLY A 187 -1.27 -20.48 17.91
N GLU A 188 -2.32 -20.90 18.65
CA GLU A 188 -2.55 -20.44 20.01
C GLU A 188 -1.57 -21.08 20.99
N ILE A 189 -0.93 -20.25 21.83
CA ILE A 189 -0.08 -20.68 22.95
C ILE A 189 -0.90 -20.68 24.24
N LEU A 190 -1.62 -19.57 24.46
CA LEU A 190 -2.53 -19.33 25.58
C LEU A 190 -3.72 -18.53 25.02
N LYS A 191 -4.81 -18.44 25.77
CA LYS A 191 -5.98 -17.64 25.36
C LYS A 191 -5.58 -16.26 24.87
N ASN A 192 -5.94 -15.94 23.61
CA ASN A 192 -5.64 -14.70 22.92
C ASN A 192 -4.16 -14.44 22.63
N PHE A 193 -3.26 -15.36 22.95
CA PHE A 193 -1.82 -15.21 22.72
C PHE A 193 -1.32 -16.29 21.77
N TYR A 194 -0.68 -15.88 20.68
CA TYR A 194 -0.35 -16.74 19.54
C TYR A 194 1.13 -16.63 19.17
N TRP A 195 1.69 -17.73 18.68
CA TRP A 195 2.92 -17.72 17.91
C TRP A 195 2.60 -17.47 16.44
N GLU A 196 3.51 -16.83 15.73
CA GLU A 196 3.45 -16.61 14.31
C GLU A 196 4.74 -17.08 13.66
N ALA A 197 4.62 -17.78 12.53
CA ALA A 197 5.74 -18.17 11.70
C ALA A 197 5.34 -18.08 10.23
N GLY A 198 6.27 -17.70 9.36
CA GLY A 198 5.92 -17.55 7.96
C GLY A 198 7.13 -17.53 7.05
N TYR A 199 6.84 -17.66 5.76
CA TYR A 199 7.77 -17.47 4.68
C TYR A 199 7.21 -16.47 3.68
N SER A 200 8.07 -15.60 3.15
CA SER A 200 7.71 -14.70 2.07
C SER A 200 8.76 -14.68 0.98
N PHE A 201 8.28 -14.61 -0.25
CA PHE A 201 9.08 -14.43 -1.45
C PHE A 201 8.58 -13.21 -2.19
N SER A 202 9.49 -12.35 -2.63
CA SER A 202 9.18 -11.30 -3.59
C SER A 202 10.26 -11.19 -4.65
N TRP A 203 9.83 -10.97 -5.87
CA TRP A 203 10.69 -10.58 -6.99
C TRP A 203 10.27 -9.19 -7.45
N THR A 204 11.20 -8.27 -7.41
CA THR A 204 11.00 -6.87 -7.81
C THR A 204 11.90 -6.55 -8.98
N LYS A 205 11.33 -6.06 -10.07
CA LYS A 205 12.06 -5.46 -11.18
C LYS A 205 11.69 -3.98 -11.27
N ILE A 206 12.72 -3.14 -11.28
CA ILE A 206 12.56 -1.69 -11.37
C ILE A 206 13.20 -1.21 -12.67
N GLN A 207 12.59 -0.21 -13.28
CA GLN A 207 13.04 0.40 -14.52
C GLN A 207 12.70 1.88 -14.54
N SER A 208 13.44 2.65 -15.34
CA SER A 208 13.16 4.06 -15.54
C SER A 208 11.73 4.27 -16.07
N PHE A 209 11.10 5.38 -15.68
CA PHE A 209 9.79 5.75 -16.19
C PHE A 209 9.90 6.09 -17.68
N ILE A 210 9.02 5.48 -18.50
CA ILE A 210 8.94 5.75 -19.94
C ILE A 210 7.67 6.54 -20.22
N PRO A 211 7.74 7.81 -20.64
CA PRO A 211 6.58 8.62 -20.97
C PRO A 211 5.74 8.03 -22.13
N LYS A 212 4.45 8.35 -22.15
CA LYS A 212 3.56 7.97 -23.26
C LYS A 212 4.06 8.57 -24.58
N GLY A 213 4.13 7.76 -25.62
CA GLY A 213 4.67 8.16 -26.94
C GLY A 213 6.01 7.49 -27.27
N TYR A 214 6.73 7.04 -26.27
CA TYR A 214 7.87 6.13 -26.44
C TYR A 214 7.34 4.69 -26.33
N THR A 215 6.89 4.14 -27.45
CA THR A 215 6.52 2.72 -27.51
C THR A 215 7.80 1.91 -27.58
N VAL A 216 8.13 1.25 -26.48
CA VAL A 216 9.11 0.18 -26.50
C VAL A 216 8.41 -1.03 -27.13
N PHE A 217 8.60 -1.23 -28.42
CA PHE A 217 8.24 -2.50 -29.06
C PHE A 217 9.12 -3.60 -28.46
N PRO A 218 8.60 -4.83 -28.24
CA PRO A 218 9.44 -5.97 -27.89
C PRO A 218 10.54 -6.10 -28.95
N GLY A 219 11.82 -5.93 -28.55
CA GLY A 219 12.98 -5.99 -29.44
C GLY A 219 13.54 -4.63 -29.90
N ALA A 220 12.89 -3.50 -29.60
CA ALA A 220 13.56 -2.21 -29.73
C ALA A 220 14.56 -2.07 -28.58
N ASN A 221 15.84 -2.01 -28.89
CA ASN A 221 16.80 -1.44 -27.97
C ASN A 221 16.33 -0.02 -27.68
N ILE A 222 16.04 0.29 -26.41
CA ILE A 222 16.01 1.68 -25.96
C ILE A 222 17.43 2.13 -26.28
N GLY A 223 17.58 2.97 -27.30
CA GLY A 223 18.88 3.40 -27.75
C GLY A 223 19.64 3.99 -26.57
N SER A 224 20.95 3.97 -26.64
CA SER A 224 21.88 4.60 -25.70
C SER A 224 21.55 6.08 -25.40
N ASP A 225 20.51 6.61 -25.97
CA ASP A 225 20.11 8.01 -26.04
C ASP A 225 18.92 8.36 -25.13
N TYR A 226 18.33 7.39 -24.38
CA TYR A 226 17.37 7.69 -23.32
C TYR A 226 18.12 8.23 -22.10
N ILE A 227 18.14 9.52 -21.97
CA ILE A 227 18.62 10.19 -20.75
C ILE A 227 17.52 9.97 -19.72
N GLY A 228 17.83 9.23 -18.64
CA GLY A 228 16.94 9.09 -17.50
C GLY A 228 16.46 10.48 -17.03
N THR A 229 15.14 10.65 -16.99
CA THR A 229 14.53 11.95 -16.74
C THR A 229 13.78 11.98 -15.42
N SER A 230 14.01 10.98 -14.55
CA SER A 230 13.33 10.85 -13.28
C SER A 230 14.28 11.04 -12.09
N LEU A 231 13.71 11.36 -10.93
CA LEU A 231 14.46 11.43 -9.67
C LEU A 231 15.13 10.08 -9.35
N TYR A 232 14.48 8.96 -9.70
CA TYR A 232 15.06 7.62 -9.55
C TYR A 232 16.36 7.48 -10.38
N ASP A 233 16.36 7.97 -11.62
CA ASP A 233 17.55 7.92 -12.48
C ASP A 233 18.67 8.81 -11.91
N LEU A 234 18.33 10.00 -11.40
CA LEU A 234 19.31 10.86 -10.72
C LEU A 234 19.92 10.19 -9.46
N TYR A 235 19.09 9.50 -8.66
CA TYR A 235 19.57 8.79 -7.48
C TYR A 235 20.55 7.66 -7.82
N LYS A 236 20.38 7.00 -8.98
CA LYS A 236 21.38 6.05 -9.53
C LYS A 236 22.65 6.78 -9.96
N ASP A 237 22.52 7.86 -10.72
CA ASP A 237 23.65 8.63 -11.22
C ASP A 237 24.46 9.25 -10.09
N TRP A 238 23.81 9.65 -9.00
CA TRP A 238 24.47 10.16 -7.80
C TRP A 238 25.07 9.05 -6.92
N GLY A 239 24.82 7.77 -7.24
CA GLY A 239 25.31 6.64 -6.46
C GLY A 239 24.60 6.47 -5.11
N ILE A 240 23.48 7.18 -4.87
CA ILE A 240 22.64 6.98 -3.69
C ILE A 240 21.95 5.61 -3.77
N ILE A 241 21.47 5.24 -4.95
CA ILE A 241 21.00 3.87 -5.24
C ILE A 241 22.19 3.09 -5.81
N PRO A 242 22.69 2.05 -5.11
CA PRO A 242 23.77 1.20 -5.60
C PRO A 242 23.41 0.55 -6.93
N GLU A 243 24.40 0.37 -7.82
CA GLU A 243 24.19 -0.19 -9.16
C GLU A 243 23.60 -1.60 -9.13
N ASP A 244 24.05 -2.42 -8.20
CA ASP A 244 23.57 -3.80 -8.01
C ASP A 244 22.16 -3.90 -7.41
N GLU A 245 21.64 -2.82 -6.82
CA GLU A 245 20.26 -2.70 -6.31
C GLU A 245 19.34 -1.94 -7.28
N ALA A 246 19.88 -1.23 -8.25
CA ALA A 246 19.15 -0.29 -9.09
C ALA A 246 17.94 -0.93 -9.77
N ASN A 247 18.10 -2.12 -10.30
CA ASN A 247 17.05 -2.82 -11.04
C ASN A 247 16.13 -3.70 -10.16
N GLY A 248 16.21 -3.56 -8.82
CA GLY A 248 15.47 -4.38 -7.88
C GLY A 248 16.19 -5.70 -7.56
N GLY A 249 15.45 -6.74 -7.19
CA GLY A 249 16.04 -8.00 -6.78
C GLY A 249 15.02 -8.99 -6.21
N VAL A 250 15.53 -10.08 -5.68
CA VAL A 250 14.78 -11.14 -5.01
C VAL A 250 14.93 -10.99 -3.51
N VAL A 251 13.81 -11.12 -2.79
CA VAL A 251 13.79 -11.26 -1.33
C VAL A 251 13.07 -12.55 -0.97
N SER A 252 13.78 -13.43 -0.30
CA SER A 252 13.29 -14.68 0.26
C SER A 252 13.51 -14.64 1.77
N ALA A 253 12.43 -14.60 2.57
CA ALA A 253 12.49 -14.29 3.98
C ALA A 253 11.71 -15.26 4.84
N LEU A 254 12.29 -15.63 5.98
CA LEU A 254 11.61 -16.26 7.09
C LEU A 254 11.10 -15.19 8.05
N LYS A 255 9.95 -15.44 8.65
CA LYS A 255 9.31 -14.58 9.64
C LYS A 255 8.97 -15.38 10.87
N ALA A 256 9.15 -14.81 12.05
CA ALA A 256 8.74 -15.36 13.32
C ALA A 256 8.29 -14.25 14.26
N GLY A 257 7.25 -14.50 15.04
CA GLY A 257 6.70 -13.48 15.92
C GLY A 257 5.71 -14.00 16.94
N LEU A 258 5.14 -13.05 17.65
CA LEU A 258 4.11 -13.25 18.66
C LEU A 258 2.98 -12.25 18.39
N MET A 259 1.74 -12.71 18.64
CA MET A 259 0.53 -11.90 18.50
C MET A 259 -0.35 -12.06 19.74
N TYR A 260 -0.94 -10.95 20.16
CA TYR A 260 -2.04 -10.92 21.11
C TYR A 260 -3.29 -10.40 20.39
N ASP A 261 -4.39 -11.17 20.38
CA ASP A 261 -5.62 -10.79 19.70
C ASP A 261 -6.84 -11.10 20.58
N SER A 262 -7.43 -10.05 21.14
CA SER A 262 -8.66 -10.11 21.94
C SER A 262 -9.84 -9.36 21.32
N ARG A 263 -9.79 -9.12 20.00
CA ARG A 263 -10.86 -8.44 19.29
C ARG A 263 -12.17 -9.24 19.33
N ASN A 264 -13.26 -8.53 19.47
CA ASN A 264 -14.60 -9.14 19.40
C ASN A 264 -14.95 -9.63 17.98
N VAL A 265 -14.54 -8.88 16.93
CA VAL A 265 -14.77 -9.21 15.52
C VAL A 265 -13.50 -8.89 14.71
N GLU A 266 -13.05 -9.82 13.87
CA GLU A 266 -11.78 -9.65 13.14
C GLU A 266 -11.83 -8.54 12.08
N ASN A 267 -12.92 -8.45 11.30
CA ASN A 267 -13.01 -7.53 10.16
C ASN A 267 -13.63 -6.17 10.50
N ASN A 268 -14.39 -6.10 11.58
CA ASN A 268 -15.06 -4.88 12.04
C ASN A 268 -14.97 -4.77 13.57
N PRO A 269 -13.76 -4.69 14.14
CA PRO A 269 -13.59 -4.66 15.58
C PRO A 269 -14.14 -3.38 16.21
N THR A 270 -14.87 -3.53 17.29
CA THR A 270 -15.38 -2.43 18.09
C THR A 270 -14.81 -2.45 19.51
N GLU A 271 -14.18 -3.56 19.91
CA GLU A 271 -13.59 -3.76 21.23
C GLU A 271 -12.40 -4.70 21.14
N GLY A 272 -11.42 -4.52 22.04
CA GLY A 272 -10.28 -5.39 22.22
C GLY A 272 -8.97 -4.81 21.73
N ILE A 273 -7.95 -5.64 21.76
CA ILE A 273 -6.57 -5.33 21.36
C ILE A 273 -6.11 -6.31 20.31
N TRP A 274 -5.37 -5.83 19.33
CA TRP A 274 -4.61 -6.64 18.39
C TRP A 274 -3.18 -6.10 18.29
N ALA A 275 -2.27 -6.78 18.95
CA ALA A 275 -0.85 -6.44 18.97
C ALA A 275 -0.03 -7.57 18.36
N GLU A 276 0.96 -7.22 17.57
CA GLU A 276 1.88 -8.18 16.94
C GLU A 276 3.30 -7.63 16.93
N ALA A 277 4.28 -8.50 17.10
CA ALA A 277 5.68 -8.17 16.94
C ALA A 277 6.41 -9.34 16.29
N HIS A 278 7.21 -9.08 15.27
CA HIS A 278 7.90 -10.13 14.53
C HIS A 278 9.25 -9.67 13.98
N VAL A 279 10.10 -10.64 13.72
CA VAL A 279 11.39 -10.50 13.05
C VAL A 279 11.31 -11.12 11.66
N ILE A 280 12.02 -10.51 10.73
CA ILE A 280 12.10 -10.91 9.33
C ILE A 280 13.58 -11.09 9.00
N ALA A 281 13.95 -12.31 8.57
CA ALA A 281 15.30 -12.65 8.18
C ALA A 281 15.34 -13.10 6.71
N ALA A 282 16.04 -12.36 5.87
CA ALA A 282 16.25 -12.66 4.45
C ALA A 282 17.75 -12.77 4.14
N PRO A 283 18.40 -13.85 4.52
CA PRO A 283 19.82 -14.08 4.26
C PRO A 283 20.07 -14.52 2.79
N LYS A 284 21.27 -14.26 2.27
CA LYS A 284 21.66 -14.68 0.90
C LYS A 284 21.52 -16.17 0.64
N TRP A 285 21.80 -17.02 1.64
CA TRP A 285 21.69 -18.48 1.48
C TRP A 285 20.25 -18.96 1.23
N LEU A 286 19.23 -18.15 1.53
CA LEU A 286 17.83 -18.42 1.23
C LEU A 286 17.41 -17.98 -0.18
N GLY A 287 18.33 -17.45 -0.98
CA GLY A 287 18.08 -16.97 -2.34
C GLY A 287 17.79 -15.47 -2.45
N THR A 288 17.99 -14.71 -1.38
CA THR A 288 17.86 -13.24 -1.39
C THR A 288 19.05 -12.60 -2.11
N SER A 289 18.80 -11.61 -2.95
CA SER A 289 19.85 -10.86 -3.66
C SER A 289 20.76 -10.11 -2.67
N HIS A 290 20.18 -9.41 -1.72
CA HIS A 290 20.90 -8.65 -0.67
C HIS A 290 20.33 -9.04 0.69
N SER A 291 21.19 -9.53 1.60
CA SER A 291 20.77 -9.90 2.95
C SER A 291 20.13 -8.73 3.65
N GLN A 292 19.01 -8.97 4.32
CA GLN A 292 18.36 -7.97 5.18
C GLN A 292 17.71 -8.62 6.40
N TYR A 293 17.71 -7.88 7.50
CA TYR A 293 17.10 -8.29 8.76
C TYR A 293 16.28 -7.13 9.29
N LYS A 294 14.98 -7.36 9.46
CA LYS A 294 14.03 -6.34 9.92
C LYS A 294 13.29 -6.82 11.16
N TYR A 295 12.78 -5.88 11.92
CA TYR A 295 11.81 -6.13 12.98
C TYR A 295 10.65 -5.18 12.81
N SER A 296 9.48 -5.61 13.25
CA SER A 296 8.25 -4.84 13.13
C SER A 296 7.38 -5.09 14.35
N ALA A 297 6.72 -4.04 14.80
CA ALA A 297 5.74 -4.12 15.88
C ALA A 297 4.54 -3.25 15.53
N THR A 298 3.35 -3.78 15.78
CA THR A 298 2.09 -3.04 15.60
C THR A 298 1.19 -3.27 16.79
N PHE A 299 0.68 -2.19 17.34
CA PHE A 299 -0.32 -2.20 18.38
C PHE A 299 -1.61 -1.55 17.87
N ARG A 300 -2.75 -2.21 18.07
CA ARG A 300 -4.07 -1.70 17.72
C ARG A 300 -4.99 -1.89 18.92
N GLN A 301 -5.79 -0.88 19.22
CA GLN A 301 -6.82 -0.98 20.25
C GLN A 301 -8.13 -0.39 19.75
N TYR A 302 -9.20 -1.01 20.16
CA TYR A 302 -10.58 -0.63 19.85
C TYR A 302 -11.33 -0.44 21.17
N VAL A 303 -11.83 0.78 21.37
CA VAL A 303 -12.47 1.18 22.62
C VAL A 303 -13.92 1.59 22.31
N PRO A 304 -14.93 0.82 22.75
CA PRO A 304 -16.32 1.24 22.61
C PRO A 304 -16.57 2.44 23.54
N ILE A 305 -17.05 3.55 22.95
CA ILE A 305 -17.43 4.76 23.71
C ILE A 305 -18.93 4.71 24.02
N ILE A 306 -19.72 4.20 23.08
CA ILE A 306 -21.16 3.98 23.26
C ILE A 306 -21.41 2.48 23.09
N ASP A 307 -22.30 1.95 23.92
CA ASP A 307 -22.68 0.54 23.95
C ASP A 307 -22.97 -0.05 22.57
N GLU A 308 -22.76 -1.35 22.42
CA GLU A 308 -22.93 -2.12 21.19
C GLU A 308 -22.00 -1.68 20.05
N GLY A 309 -20.93 -0.93 20.35
CA GLY A 309 -19.98 -0.44 19.35
C GLY A 309 -20.59 0.58 18.38
N LYS A 310 -21.64 1.31 18.78
CA LYS A 310 -22.23 2.40 17.99
C LYS A 310 -21.24 3.53 17.75
N LEU A 311 -20.41 3.83 18.77
CA LEU A 311 -19.31 4.75 18.66
C LEU A 311 -18.05 4.07 19.20
N THR A 312 -17.05 3.90 18.36
CA THR A 312 -15.77 3.24 18.69
C THR A 312 -14.61 4.19 18.42
N PHE A 313 -13.70 4.33 19.37
CA PHE A 313 -12.40 4.92 19.14
C PHE A 313 -11.41 3.79 18.81
N ALA A 314 -10.81 3.83 17.63
CA ALA A 314 -9.84 2.85 17.17
C ALA A 314 -8.51 3.55 16.89
N TYR A 315 -7.39 2.97 17.33
CA TYR A 315 -6.07 3.49 16.97
C TYR A 315 -5.06 2.38 16.71
N ARG A 316 -4.10 2.71 15.88
CA ARG A 316 -2.95 1.86 15.52
C ARG A 316 -1.67 2.67 15.69
N ILE A 317 -0.65 2.05 16.27
CA ILE A 317 0.73 2.52 16.28
C ILE A 317 1.57 1.40 15.72
N ALA A 318 2.44 1.73 14.78
CA ALA A 318 3.27 0.76 14.08
C ALA A 318 4.68 1.28 13.88
N TYR A 319 5.64 0.38 13.98
CA TYR A 319 7.04 0.65 13.76
C TYR A 319 7.69 -0.51 13.02
N GLN A 320 8.53 -0.21 12.04
CA GLN A 320 9.40 -1.18 11.39
C GLN A 320 10.80 -0.61 11.30
N GLY A 321 11.77 -1.42 11.69
CA GLY A 321 13.18 -1.06 11.62
C GLY A 321 14.03 -2.14 10.99
N THR A 322 15.25 -1.76 10.62
CA THR A 322 16.29 -2.62 10.07
C THR A 322 17.33 -2.87 11.14
N ILE A 323 17.79 -4.12 11.33
CA ILE A 323 18.78 -4.46 12.39
C ILE A 323 20.14 -3.84 12.09
N ASP A 324 20.46 -3.76 10.81
CA ASP A 324 21.67 -3.09 10.30
C ASP A 324 21.29 -2.14 9.15
N ASN A 325 22.26 -1.52 8.50
CA ASN A 325 22.01 -0.62 7.37
C ASN A 325 21.85 -1.38 6.03
N SER A 326 21.52 -2.66 6.06
CA SER A 326 21.60 -3.54 4.91
C SER A 326 20.28 -3.69 4.11
N ALA A 327 19.23 -2.97 4.42
CA ALA A 327 17.98 -3.07 3.66
C ALA A 327 18.13 -2.46 2.27
N PRO A 328 17.95 -3.24 1.19
CA PRO A 328 17.94 -2.70 -0.16
C PRO A 328 16.84 -1.66 -0.34
N TRP A 329 17.12 -0.60 -1.08
CA TRP A 329 16.21 0.53 -1.22
C TRP A 329 14.80 0.13 -1.71
N TYR A 330 14.71 -0.85 -2.61
CA TYR A 330 13.44 -1.30 -3.18
C TYR A 330 12.56 -2.07 -2.17
N THR A 331 13.08 -2.37 -0.97
CA THR A 331 12.33 -3.03 0.10
C THR A 331 11.89 -2.07 1.20
N MET A 332 12.36 -0.82 1.19
CA MET A 332 11.98 0.18 2.20
C MET A 332 10.48 0.51 2.21
N PRO A 333 9.78 0.57 1.07
CA PRO A 333 8.35 0.83 1.08
C PRO A 333 7.50 -0.27 1.72
N PHE A 334 8.06 -1.49 1.88
CA PHE A 334 7.26 -2.62 2.35
C PHE A 334 7.19 -2.67 3.87
N TYR A 335 5.96 -2.52 4.39
CA TYR A 335 5.64 -2.80 5.78
C TYR A 335 5.07 -4.20 5.90
N THR A 336 5.75 -5.07 6.65
CA THR A 336 5.41 -6.49 6.77
C THR A 336 4.26 -6.70 7.75
N ASN A 337 3.24 -7.42 7.29
CA ASN A 337 2.13 -7.91 8.10
C ASN A 337 2.11 -9.43 8.07
N MET A 338 1.63 -10.05 9.15
CA MET A 338 1.32 -11.48 9.17
C MET A 338 -0.14 -11.74 8.77
N GLY A 339 -0.43 -12.98 8.40
CA GLY A 339 -1.78 -13.43 8.07
C GLY A 339 -2.29 -12.96 6.70
N ILE A 340 -3.60 -12.90 6.56
CA ILE A 340 -4.30 -12.64 5.27
C ILE A 340 -4.09 -11.20 4.75
N LYS A 341 -3.75 -10.26 5.60
CA LYS A 341 -3.47 -8.90 5.15
C LYS A 341 -2.15 -8.92 4.38
N ALA A 342 -2.20 -8.50 3.11
CA ALA A 342 -1.00 -8.33 2.31
C ALA A 342 -0.06 -7.31 2.96
N ASP A 343 1.25 -7.51 2.78
CA ASP A 343 2.22 -6.49 3.17
C ASP A 343 1.86 -5.17 2.50
N ASN A 344 1.88 -4.09 3.26
CA ASN A 344 1.72 -2.76 2.69
C ASN A 344 2.95 -2.47 1.83
N ASP A 345 2.71 -1.90 0.67
CA ASP A 345 3.74 -1.61 -0.31
C ASP A 345 4.06 -0.11 -0.40
N ALA A 346 3.78 0.64 0.68
CA ALA A 346 4.11 2.05 0.77
C ALA A 346 3.94 2.61 2.17
N PHE A 347 4.75 3.61 2.50
CA PHE A 347 4.48 4.54 3.58
C PHE A 347 3.98 5.86 2.97
N GLY A 348 2.77 6.20 3.30
CA GLY A 348 1.91 7.15 2.59
C GLY A 348 0.82 6.42 1.82
N GLY A 349 -0.21 7.16 1.40
CA GLY A 349 -1.36 6.59 0.71
C GLY A 349 -2.32 5.83 1.62
N TYR A 350 -3.28 5.18 1.00
CA TYR A 350 -4.45 4.60 1.64
C TYR A 350 -4.17 3.60 2.78
N ARG A 351 -3.13 2.77 2.66
CA ARG A 351 -2.95 1.62 3.56
C ARG A 351 -2.17 1.94 4.84
N THR A 352 -1.44 3.03 4.86
CA THR A 352 -0.60 3.44 6.00
C THR A 352 -1.00 4.80 6.54
N VAL A 353 -0.81 5.88 5.79
CA VAL A 353 -1.10 7.26 6.18
C VAL A 353 -1.94 7.92 5.10
N ARG A 354 -3.24 7.97 5.31
CA ARG A 354 -4.20 8.50 4.32
C ARG A 354 -3.95 10.00 4.11
N GLY A 355 -4.07 10.45 2.87
CA GLY A 355 -3.85 11.83 2.47
C GLY A 355 -2.43 12.12 2.02
N LEU A 356 -1.42 11.45 2.57
CA LEU A 356 -0.05 11.54 2.08
C LEU A 356 0.08 10.82 0.73
N MET A 357 0.94 11.34 -0.13
CA MET A 357 1.28 10.69 -1.41
C MET A 357 1.89 9.31 -1.17
N LEU A 358 1.59 8.38 -2.06
CA LEU A 358 2.12 7.02 -2.03
C LEU A 358 3.66 7.05 -2.07
N ASN A 359 4.33 6.27 -1.23
CA ASN A 359 5.80 6.22 -1.12
C ASN A 359 6.47 7.53 -0.66
N ARG A 360 5.74 8.46 -0.04
CA ARG A 360 6.31 9.75 0.39
C ARG A 360 7.27 9.61 1.55
N VAL A 361 7.00 8.67 2.47
CA VAL A 361 7.79 8.46 3.69
C VAL A 361 8.55 7.15 3.55
N GLN A 362 9.84 7.22 3.27
CA GLN A 362 10.71 6.04 3.11
C GLN A 362 12.00 6.24 3.90
N GLY A 363 12.44 5.21 4.59
CA GLY A 363 13.67 5.17 5.36
C GLY A 363 13.94 3.78 5.91
N LEU A 364 15.07 3.61 6.61
CA LEU A 364 15.43 2.32 7.21
C LEU A 364 14.53 1.97 8.39
N ASP A 365 14.20 2.97 9.22
CA ASP A 365 13.28 2.80 10.34
C ASP A 365 12.15 3.83 10.21
N VAL A 366 10.94 3.35 10.11
CA VAL A 366 9.74 4.17 9.93
C VAL A 366 8.68 3.77 10.94
N GLY A 367 8.07 4.76 11.59
CA GLY A 367 6.90 4.57 12.42
C GLY A 367 5.72 5.36 11.88
N PHE A 368 4.51 4.86 12.12
CA PHE A 368 3.29 5.56 11.77
C PHE A 368 2.18 5.28 12.77
N TYR A 369 1.21 6.19 12.82
CA TYR A 369 0.00 6.02 13.61
C TYR A 369 -1.23 6.32 12.78
N ASN A 370 -2.35 5.75 13.22
CA ASN A 370 -3.69 6.11 12.80
C ASN A 370 -4.57 6.19 14.04
N ALA A 371 -5.42 7.21 14.12
CA ALA A 371 -6.43 7.34 15.16
C ALA A 371 -7.77 7.70 14.51
N GLU A 372 -8.81 6.98 14.84
CA GLU A 372 -10.08 7.04 14.12
C GLU A 372 -11.26 6.91 15.09
N LEU A 373 -12.19 7.85 15.00
CA LEU A 373 -13.49 7.77 15.64
C LEU A 373 -14.50 7.23 14.63
N ARG A 374 -15.13 6.09 14.92
CA ARG A 374 -16.07 5.35 14.07
C ARG A 374 -17.47 5.42 14.66
N TRP A 375 -18.41 6.03 13.97
CA TRP A 375 -19.80 6.16 14.41
C TRP A 375 -20.75 5.42 13.46
N LYS A 376 -21.27 4.27 13.94
CA LYS A 376 -22.34 3.54 13.27
C LYS A 376 -23.68 4.22 13.60
N PHE A 377 -24.16 5.08 12.71
CA PHE A 377 -25.31 5.92 12.96
C PHE A 377 -26.66 5.30 12.57
N ILE A 378 -26.62 4.27 11.70
CA ILE A 378 -27.81 3.51 11.30
C ILE A 378 -27.44 2.07 11.03
N ASP A 379 -28.28 1.15 11.47
CA ASP A 379 -28.22 -0.27 11.13
C ASP A 379 -29.65 -0.81 10.95
N PHE A 380 -29.80 -1.74 10.00
CA PHE A 380 -31.06 -2.36 9.66
C PHE A 380 -30.87 -3.68 8.92
N LYS A 381 -31.96 -4.44 8.76
CA LYS A 381 -31.96 -5.70 8.00
C LYS A 381 -32.70 -5.51 6.70
N LEU A 382 -32.08 -5.92 5.60
CA LEU A 382 -32.67 -5.88 4.26
C LEU A 382 -32.30 -7.15 3.50
N TRP A 383 -33.29 -7.83 2.93
CA TRP A 383 -33.11 -9.08 2.14
C TRP A 383 -32.22 -10.12 2.83
N LYS A 384 -32.47 -10.39 4.12
CA LYS A 384 -31.67 -11.30 4.96
C LYS A 384 -30.19 -10.89 5.10
N GLN A 385 -29.85 -9.62 4.89
CA GLN A 385 -28.52 -9.06 5.16
C GLN A 385 -28.59 -8.10 6.34
N ASN A 386 -27.53 -8.09 7.16
CA ASN A 386 -27.32 -7.06 8.18
C ASN A 386 -26.59 -5.89 7.52
N ILE A 387 -27.19 -4.71 7.50
CA ILE A 387 -26.65 -3.52 6.83
C ILE A 387 -26.46 -2.42 7.87
N ALA A 388 -25.33 -1.73 7.77
CA ALA A 388 -25.08 -0.53 8.56
C ALA A 388 -24.37 0.54 7.73
N PHE A 389 -24.58 1.80 8.13
CA PHE A 389 -23.80 2.95 7.67
C PHE A 389 -23.05 3.56 8.83
N ALA A 390 -21.80 3.91 8.60
CA ALA A 390 -20.95 4.53 9.60
C ALA A 390 -20.22 5.75 9.01
N LEU A 391 -20.03 6.76 9.87
CA LEU A 391 -19.13 7.88 9.61
C LEU A 391 -17.83 7.67 10.39
N SER A 392 -16.75 8.23 9.88
CA SER A 392 -15.50 8.30 10.62
C SER A 392 -14.83 9.64 10.47
N ALA A 393 -14.13 10.05 11.54
CA ALA A 393 -13.16 11.14 11.52
C ALA A 393 -11.82 10.57 11.96
N PHE A 394 -10.73 10.95 11.31
CA PHE A 394 -9.44 10.34 11.58
C PHE A 394 -8.28 11.33 11.44
N THR A 395 -7.17 10.98 12.06
CA THR A 395 -5.85 11.57 11.86
C THR A 395 -4.82 10.46 11.72
N ASP A 396 -3.94 10.63 10.77
CA ASP A 396 -2.86 9.70 10.47
C ASP A 396 -1.53 10.45 10.44
N GLY A 397 -0.41 9.78 10.76
CA GLY A 397 0.90 10.40 10.64
C GLY A 397 2.03 9.38 10.59
N ALA A 398 3.19 9.81 10.11
CA ALA A 398 4.41 9.00 10.02
C ALA A 398 5.67 9.84 10.27
N HIS A 399 6.78 9.13 10.54
CA HIS A 399 8.08 9.72 10.72
C HIS A 399 9.19 8.73 10.38
N VAL A 400 10.26 9.21 9.76
CA VAL A 400 11.48 8.44 9.53
C VAL A 400 12.42 8.65 10.73
N PHE A 401 12.59 7.62 11.56
CA PHE A 401 13.47 7.65 12.74
C PHE A 401 14.94 7.45 12.36
N ARG A 402 15.18 6.57 11.37
CA ARG A 402 16.53 6.34 10.83
C ARG A 402 16.48 6.39 9.32
N GLY A 403 17.24 7.30 8.75
CA GLY A 403 17.31 7.52 7.32
C GLY A 403 18.18 6.49 6.59
N TYR A 404 17.97 6.37 5.30
CA TYR A 404 18.87 5.75 4.35
C TYR A 404 20.08 6.66 4.10
N ASP A 405 21.26 6.08 3.87
CA ASP A 405 22.45 6.87 3.55
C ASP A 405 22.30 7.51 2.16
N MET A 406 22.22 8.82 2.13
CA MET A 406 22.07 9.60 0.91
C MET A 406 23.39 10.31 0.52
N SER A 407 24.50 9.92 1.14
CA SER A 407 25.81 10.48 0.80
C SER A 407 26.26 10.00 -0.58
N PHE A 408 26.94 10.88 -1.30
CA PHE A 408 27.61 10.48 -2.54
C PHE A 408 28.83 9.61 -2.25
N THR A 409 29.03 8.60 -3.07
CA THR A 409 30.33 7.95 -3.17
C THR A 409 31.35 8.94 -3.75
N ASP A 410 32.63 8.81 -3.39
CA ASP A 410 33.67 9.70 -3.94
C ASP A 410 33.78 9.57 -5.45
N GLU A 411 33.50 8.40 -6.02
CA GLU A 411 33.47 8.18 -7.45
C GLU A 411 32.29 8.90 -8.13
N ALA A 412 31.12 8.86 -7.52
CA ALA A 412 29.94 9.60 -7.99
C ALA A 412 30.18 11.12 -7.91
N LYS A 413 30.79 11.60 -6.82
CA LYS A 413 31.20 13.02 -6.68
C LYS A 413 32.14 13.43 -7.80
N ALA A 414 33.15 12.63 -8.12
CA ALA A 414 34.09 12.93 -9.20
C ALA A 414 33.39 13.02 -10.57
N LYS A 415 32.47 12.11 -10.87
CA LYS A 415 31.68 12.12 -12.13
C LYS A 415 30.73 13.32 -12.22
N LEU A 416 30.12 13.72 -11.12
CA LEU A 416 29.09 14.74 -11.07
C LEU A 416 29.65 16.17 -10.97
N LEU A 417 30.87 16.33 -10.45
CA LEU A 417 31.59 17.60 -10.45
C LEU A 417 32.18 17.95 -11.82
N LEU A 418 32.26 16.98 -12.74
CA LEU A 418 32.65 17.25 -14.11
C LEU A 418 31.60 18.14 -14.76
N LYS A 419 32.02 19.36 -15.09
CA LYS A 419 31.19 20.25 -15.91
C LYS A 419 31.14 19.70 -17.33
N ASP A 420 29.96 19.79 -17.93
CA ASP A 420 29.85 19.57 -19.35
C ASP A 420 30.78 20.53 -20.10
N PRO A 421 31.64 20.08 -21.01
CA PRO A 421 32.62 20.93 -21.68
C PRO A 421 31.98 21.96 -22.63
N VAL A 422 30.71 21.76 -23.02
CA VAL A 422 29.98 22.66 -23.93
C VAL A 422 29.19 23.71 -23.17
N THR A 423 28.45 23.29 -22.13
CA THR A 423 27.51 24.17 -21.40
C THR A 423 28.07 24.71 -20.10
N GLY A 424 29.12 24.11 -19.58
CA GLY A 424 29.73 24.47 -18.30
C GLY A 424 28.90 24.10 -17.05
N VAL A 425 27.74 23.44 -17.24
CA VAL A 425 26.83 23.05 -16.15
C VAL A 425 27.27 21.74 -15.52
N ALA A 426 27.33 21.69 -14.19
CA ALA A 426 27.66 20.45 -13.47
C ALA A 426 26.43 19.54 -13.37
N LYS A 427 26.59 18.24 -13.60
CA LYS A 427 25.52 17.23 -13.43
C LYS A 427 24.95 17.20 -12.01
N ALA A 428 25.73 17.64 -11.01
CA ALA A 428 25.29 17.78 -9.62
C ALA A 428 24.34 18.98 -9.38
N ALA A 429 24.10 19.85 -10.35
CA ALA A 429 23.31 21.06 -10.16
C ALA A 429 21.87 20.83 -9.65
N LEU A 430 21.31 19.65 -9.88
CA LEU A 430 19.98 19.28 -9.37
C LEU A 430 20.02 18.69 -7.95
N TYR A 431 21.15 18.24 -7.44
CA TYR A 431 21.22 17.58 -6.14
C TYR A 431 20.71 18.50 -5.02
N ASP A 432 21.26 19.68 -4.91
CA ASP A 432 20.92 20.63 -3.85
C ASP A 432 19.45 21.13 -3.92
N LYS A 433 18.78 20.88 -5.03
CA LYS A 433 17.36 21.20 -5.18
C LYS A 433 16.42 20.10 -4.68
N PHE A 434 16.88 18.84 -4.69
CA PHE A 434 16.06 17.69 -4.35
C PHE A 434 16.53 16.93 -3.11
N VAL A 435 17.72 17.17 -2.62
CA VAL A 435 18.26 16.57 -1.40
C VAL A 435 18.73 17.67 -0.46
N PHE A 436 18.14 17.70 0.74
CA PHE A 436 18.44 18.71 1.74
C PHE A 436 19.22 18.11 2.92
N ASP A 437 20.18 18.86 3.44
CA ASP A 437 20.85 18.53 4.69
C ASP A 437 19.97 18.90 5.89
N ARG A 438 18.91 18.10 6.11
CA ARG A 438 18.02 18.25 7.26
C ARG A 438 17.49 16.88 7.70
N LYS A 439 17.15 16.79 8.98
CA LYS A 439 16.44 15.62 9.50
C LYS A 439 14.98 15.62 9.03
N ASP A 440 14.39 14.45 8.99
CA ASP A 440 12.96 14.33 8.72
C ASP A 440 12.12 15.04 9.79
N GLY A 441 10.97 15.50 9.37
CA GLY A 441 9.93 16.04 10.23
C GLY A 441 8.75 15.09 10.37
N PHE A 442 7.74 15.52 11.11
CA PHE A 442 6.54 14.73 11.29
C PHE A 442 5.55 14.95 10.15
N HIS A 443 5.19 13.87 9.44
CA HIS A 443 4.19 13.86 8.39
C HIS A 443 2.82 13.60 8.99
N ALA A 444 1.82 14.42 8.68
CA ALA A 444 0.49 14.25 9.25
C ALA A 444 -0.63 14.69 8.31
N SER A 445 -1.79 14.06 8.51
CA SER A 445 -3.01 14.33 7.80
C SER A 445 -4.23 14.18 8.71
N ALA A 446 -5.36 14.71 8.26
CA ALA A 446 -6.66 14.46 8.87
C ALA A 446 -7.72 14.28 7.80
N GLY A 447 -8.79 13.56 8.12
CA GLY A 447 -9.83 13.27 7.16
C GLY A 447 -11.11 12.75 7.77
N ALA A 448 -12.05 12.44 6.88
CA ALA A 448 -13.34 11.86 7.23
C ALA A 448 -13.76 10.82 6.20
N GLY A 449 -14.64 9.92 6.58
CA GLY A 449 -15.13 8.87 5.71
C GLY A 449 -16.57 8.46 5.99
N LEU A 450 -17.21 7.92 4.94
CA LEU A 450 -18.50 7.24 5.00
C LEU A 450 -18.28 5.78 4.68
N ARG A 451 -18.87 4.87 5.46
CA ARG A 451 -18.77 3.43 5.27
C ARG A 451 -20.12 2.80 5.10
N PHE A 452 -20.21 1.90 4.15
CA PHE A 452 -21.28 0.92 4.02
C PHE A 452 -20.75 -0.42 4.53
N ILE A 453 -21.46 -1.04 5.48
CA ILE A 453 -21.07 -2.30 6.13
C ILE A 453 -22.18 -3.32 5.89
N MET A 454 -21.82 -4.50 5.41
CA MET A 454 -22.75 -5.62 5.23
C MET A 454 -22.19 -6.88 5.89
N ASN A 455 -23.00 -7.50 6.76
CA ASN A 455 -22.70 -8.74 7.49
C ASN A 455 -21.34 -8.71 8.23
N GLN A 456 -20.91 -7.55 8.72
CA GLN A 456 -19.65 -7.31 9.44
C GLN A 456 -18.38 -7.56 8.62
N ASN A 457 -18.44 -8.26 7.51
CA ASN A 457 -17.28 -8.70 6.74
C ASN A 457 -17.08 -7.92 5.43
N PHE A 458 -18.16 -7.41 4.87
CA PHE A 458 -18.13 -6.66 3.64
C PHE A 458 -18.30 -5.17 3.93
N ILE A 459 -17.25 -4.40 3.68
CA ILE A 459 -17.20 -2.98 4.01
C ILE A 459 -16.70 -2.22 2.78
N VAL A 460 -17.43 -1.18 2.38
CA VAL A 460 -17.00 -0.21 1.36
C VAL A 460 -16.83 1.14 2.05
N ALA A 461 -15.67 1.75 1.91
CA ALA A 461 -15.33 3.02 2.51
C ALA A 461 -15.09 4.09 1.43
N PHE A 462 -15.66 5.27 1.65
CA PHE A 462 -15.43 6.49 0.90
C PHE A 462 -14.75 7.47 1.83
N GLU A 463 -13.49 7.78 1.59
CA GLU A 463 -12.67 8.57 2.51
C GLU A 463 -11.99 9.74 1.79
N TYR A 464 -11.92 10.86 2.46
CA TYR A 464 -11.11 12.01 2.04
C TYR A 464 -10.17 12.41 3.17
N ALA A 465 -8.91 12.63 2.84
CA ALA A 465 -7.90 13.09 3.77
C ALA A 465 -7.08 14.24 3.17
N ARG A 466 -6.64 15.16 4.01
CA ARG A 466 -5.80 16.30 3.63
C ARG A 466 -4.52 16.30 4.46
N CYS A 467 -3.39 16.50 3.79
CA CYS A 467 -2.10 16.69 4.45
C CYS A 467 -1.98 18.06 5.08
N PHE A 468 -1.22 18.16 6.17
CA PHE A 468 -0.90 19.44 6.81
C PHE A 468 0.27 20.15 6.13
N ASN A 469 1.18 19.38 5.49
CA ASN A 469 2.31 19.91 4.74
C ASN A 469 2.12 19.68 3.24
N LYS A 470 2.33 20.73 2.42
CA LYS A 470 2.23 20.65 0.96
C LYS A 470 3.27 19.72 0.33
N GLN A 471 4.41 19.49 0.98
CA GLN A 471 5.41 18.53 0.51
C GLN A 471 4.93 17.06 0.60
N ASP A 472 3.85 16.80 1.34
CA ASP A 472 3.23 15.48 1.41
C ASP A 472 2.06 15.30 0.44
N GLY A 473 1.77 16.35 -0.33
CA GLY A 473 0.65 16.39 -1.28
C GLY A 473 -0.46 17.33 -0.83
N SER A 474 -1.53 17.39 -1.62
CA SER A 474 -2.70 18.24 -1.37
C SER A 474 -3.83 17.52 -0.63
N GLY A 475 -3.69 16.22 -0.42
CA GLY A 475 -4.73 15.32 0.08
C GLY A 475 -5.29 14.43 -1.02
N ALA A 476 -6.06 13.42 -0.63
CA ALA A 476 -6.54 12.39 -1.52
C ALA A 476 -7.95 11.90 -1.16
N PHE A 477 -8.68 11.46 -2.19
CA PHE A 477 -9.96 10.77 -2.06
C PHE A 477 -9.77 9.29 -2.39
N TYR A 478 -10.34 8.42 -1.57
CA TYR A 478 -10.22 6.98 -1.69
C TYR A 478 -11.59 6.31 -1.71
N ILE A 479 -11.72 5.24 -2.49
CA ILE A 479 -12.82 4.27 -2.42
C ILE A 479 -12.18 2.91 -2.18
N ASN A 480 -12.48 2.30 -1.04
CA ASN A 480 -11.77 1.11 -0.59
C ASN A 480 -12.70 0.07 0.02
N THR A 481 -12.18 -1.14 0.21
CA THR A 481 -12.85 -2.23 0.91
C THR A 481 -12.17 -2.54 2.23
N GLY A 482 -12.97 -2.80 3.28
CA GLY A 482 -12.49 -3.09 4.63
C GLY A 482 -12.23 -1.84 5.47
N PHE A 483 -11.88 -2.08 6.74
CA PHE A 483 -11.25 -1.07 7.59
C PHE A 483 -9.75 -1.06 7.34
N LEU A 484 -9.12 0.08 7.57
CA LEU A 484 -7.67 0.23 7.41
C LEU A 484 -6.91 -0.68 8.40
N PHE A 485 -7.45 -0.86 9.61
CA PHE A 485 -6.90 -1.72 10.67
C PHE A 485 -7.99 -2.21 11.59
#